data_a5c6acc6bde60b112e6695b3ffa1446f
#
_entry.id   a5c6acc6bde60b112e6695b3ffa1446f
#
_cell.length_a   1.000
_cell.length_b   1.000
_cell.length_c   1.000
_cell.angle_alpha   90.00
_cell.angle_beta   90.00
_cell.angle_gamma   90.00
#
_symmetry.space_group_name_H-M   'P 1'
#
loop_
_entity.id
_entity.type
_entity.pdbx_description
1 polymer ?
#
loop_
_entity_poly.entity_id
_entity_poly.type
_entity_poly.pdbx_seq_one_letter_code
_entity_poly.pdbx_strand_id
1 'polypeptide(L)'
;MTKSKLHEYEKAVILLLNTFDGWKLEHAGGNEIFDASGLTPKGRRCVIEMKFRTKYYEDKMLEVKKYNGLMELDKDIIKIYFVSDPEGTYMFWLDGIGEFEEIKKYCPATSYWLGKRETKSVFLLPESIASYVYKK
;
A
#
# COMPACT_ATOMS: atom_id res chain seq x y z
N MET A 1 13.19 10.89 -0.05
CA MET A 1 13.60 9.47 -0.16
C MET A 1 13.84 9.12 -1.61
N THR A 2 14.93 8.43 -1.91
CA THR A 2 15.22 7.98 -3.27
C THR A 2 14.41 6.72 -3.60
N LYS A 3 14.22 6.45 -4.89
CA LYS A 3 13.55 5.22 -5.35
C LYS A 3 14.29 3.96 -4.88
N SER A 4 15.64 4.00 -4.90
CA SER A 4 16.47 2.90 -4.41
C SER A 4 16.23 2.62 -2.93
N LYS A 5 16.15 3.65 -2.11
CA LYS A 5 15.90 3.54 -0.68
C LYS A 5 14.50 2.99 -0.39
N LEU A 6 13.51 3.44 -1.16
CA LEU A 6 12.15 2.94 -1.06
C LEU A 6 12.10 1.43 -1.36
N HIS A 7 12.79 0.98 -2.42
CA HIS A 7 12.85 -0.43 -2.75
C HIS A 7 13.51 -1.26 -1.64
N GLU A 8 14.51 -0.71 -0.95
CA GLU A 8 15.13 -1.38 0.20
C GLU A 8 14.12 -1.60 1.33
N TYR A 9 13.28 -0.59 1.61
CA TYR A 9 12.24 -0.70 2.63
C TYR A 9 11.20 -1.75 2.23
N GLU A 10 10.76 -1.73 0.98
CA GLU A 10 9.81 -2.72 0.47
C GLU A 10 10.34 -4.14 0.61
N LYS A 11 11.59 -4.35 0.24
CA LYS A 11 12.24 -5.66 0.35
C LYS A 11 12.42 -6.10 1.80
N ALA A 12 12.71 -5.15 2.69
CA ALA A 12 12.83 -5.45 4.13
C ALA A 12 11.49 -5.91 4.71
N VAL A 13 10.39 -5.26 4.34
CA VAL A 13 9.05 -5.66 4.76
C VAL A 13 8.73 -7.07 4.26
N ILE A 14 9.00 -7.33 2.99
CA ILE A 14 8.78 -8.66 2.39
C ILE A 14 9.56 -9.72 3.15
N LEU A 15 10.84 -9.46 3.44
CA LEU A 15 11.67 -10.40 4.18
C LEU A 15 11.10 -10.71 5.56
N LEU A 16 10.66 -9.70 6.29
CA LEU A 16 10.07 -9.88 7.62
C LEU A 16 8.77 -10.66 7.57
N LEU A 17 7.88 -10.32 6.64
CA LEU A 17 6.62 -11.03 6.48
C LEU A 17 6.85 -12.49 6.10
N ASN A 18 7.76 -12.75 5.18
CA ASN A 18 8.07 -14.11 4.75
C ASN A 18 8.72 -14.94 5.86
N THR A 19 9.59 -14.30 6.66
CA THR A 19 10.36 -15.01 7.69
C THR A 19 9.53 -15.31 8.93
N PHE A 20 8.73 -14.34 9.39
CA PHE A 20 8.09 -14.41 10.70
C PHE A 20 6.58 -14.59 10.68
N ASP A 21 5.92 -14.32 9.56
CA ASP A 21 4.46 -14.28 9.52
C ASP A 21 3.84 -15.21 8.46
N GLY A 22 4.63 -16.06 7.85
CA GLY A 22 4.13 -17.10 6.96
C GLY A 22 3.72 -16.67 5.57
N TRP A 23 4.04 -15.44 5.17
CA TRP A 23 3.79 -14.96 3.81
C TRP A 23 4.82 -15.56 2.84
N LYS A 24 4.46 -15.58 1.56
CA LYS A 24 5.36 -15.97 0.46
C LYS A 24 5.26 -14.89 -0.61
N LEU A 25 6.02 -13.83 -0.44
CA LEU A 25 5.96 -12.64 -1.28
C LEU A 25 7.26 -12.46 -2.08
N GLU A 26 7.12 -11.85 -3.25
CA GLU A 26 8.23 -11.42 -4.09
C GLU A 26 8.09 -9.93 -4.37
N HIS A 27 9.21 -9.24 -4.47
CA HIS A 27 9.24 -7.83 -4.85
C HIS A 27 8.93 -7.71 -6.34
N ALA A 28 8.00 -6.83 -6.70
CA ALA A 28 7.50 -6.72 -8.06
C ALA A 28 8.39 -5.89 -9.00
N GLY A 29 9.32 -5.11 -8.44
CA GLY A 29 10.12 -4.19 -9.24
C GLY A 29 9.33 -2.94 -9.64
N GLY A 30 9.82 -2.20 -10.65
CA GLY A 30 9.28 -0.89 -10.99
C GLY A 30 8.19 -0.85 -12.06
N ASN A 31 7.88 -1.98 -12.69
CA ASN A 31 6.97 -2.01 -13.84
C ASN A 31 5.55 -2.45 -13.54
N GLU A 32 5.30 -2.87 -12.30
CA GLU A 32 3.98 -3.32 -11.89
C GLU A 32 3.21 -2.23 -11.15
N ILE A 33 1.89 -2.38 -11.08
CA ILE A 33 1.03 -1.43 -10.35
C ILE A 33 1.02 -1.69 -8.83
N PHE A 34 1.72 -2.73 -8.39
CA PHE A 34 1.87 -3.11 -6.98
C PHE A 34 3.34 -3.31 -6.67
N ASP A 35 3.67 -3.33 -5.38
CA ASP A 35 5.07 -3.43 -4.93
C ASP A 35 5.48 -4.85 -4.58
N ALA A 36 4.54 -5.72 -4.25
CA ALA A 36 4.80 -7.12 -3.94
C ALA A 36 3.64 -7.99 -4.39
N SER A 37 3.93 -9.26 -4.67
CA SER A 37 2.92 -10.26 -5.02
C SER A 37 3.31 -11.62 -4.46
N GLY A 38 2.34 -12.50 -4.27
CA GLY A 38 2.61 -13.84 -3.79
C GLY A 38 1.42 -14.46 -3.08
N LEU A 39 1.69 -15.10 -1.94
CA LEU A 39 0.67 -15.81 -1.17
C LEU A 39 0.58 -15.26 0.25
N THR A 40 -0.65 -15.13 0.76
CA THR A 40 -0.92 -14.84 2.16
C THR A 40 -0.53 -16.04 3.03
N PRO A 41 -0.49 -15.89 4.38
CA PRO A 41 -0.24 -17.05 5.25
C PRO A 41 -1.21 -18.21 5.06
N LYS A 42 -2.42 -17.94 4.58
CA LYS A 42 -3.42 -18.96 4.29
C LYS A 42 -3.31 -19.55 2.87
N GLY A 43 -2.27 -19.15 2.13
CA GLY A 43 -2.02 -19.67 0.80
C GLY A 43 -2.85 -19.05 -0.32
N ARG A 44 -3.45 -17.88 -0.09
CA ARG A 44 -4.25 -17.19 -1.09
C ARG A 44 -3.39 -16.19 -1.87
N ARG A 45 -3.64 -16.08 -3.17
CA ARG A 45 -2.91 -15.13 -4.04
C ARG A 45 -3.22 -13.68 -3.62
N CYS A 46 -2.18 -12.86 -3.55
CA CYS A 46 -2.33 -11.46 -3.17
C CYS A 46 -1.35 -10.56 -3.90
N VAL A 47 -1.68 -9.27 -3.93
CA VAL A 47 -0.77 -8.19 -4.30
C VAL A 47 -0.80 -7.14 -3.22
N ILE A 48 0.32 -6.45 -3.01
CA ILE A 48 0.45 -5.45 -1.96
C ILE A 48 1.02 -4.17 -2.58
N GLU A 49 0.30 -3.08 -2.41
CA GLU A 49 0.79 -1.72 -2.66
C GLU A 49 1.30 -1.18 -1.33
N MET A 50 2.54 -0.71 -1.29
CA MET A 50 3.18 -0.25 -0.06
C MET A 50 3.38 1.26 -0.07
N LYS A 51 3.16 1.89 1.08
CA LYS A 51 3.41 3.31 1.28
C LYS A 51 4.12 3.53 2.61
N PHE A 52 5.23 4.26 2.55
CA PHE A 52 6.01 4.62 3.73
C PHE A 52 5.90 6.13 3.92
N ARG A 53 5.39 6.54 5.08
CA ARG A 53 5.14 7.96 5.38
C ARG A 53 6.03 8.41 6.52
N THR A 54 6.49 9.65 6.43
CA THR A 54 7.31 10.27 7.48
C THR A 54 6.47 11.00 8.52
N LYS A 55 5.18 11.15 8.27
CA LYS A 55 4.23 11.79 9.18
C LYS A 55 3.04 10.88 9.42
N TYR A 56 2.46 10.97 10.62
CA TYR A 56 1.25 10.26 10.97
C TYR A 56 0.01 11.02 10.51
N TYR A 57 -0.93 10.30 9.91
CA TYR A 57 -2.28 10.77 9.61
C TYR A 57 -3.25 9.66 10.00
N GLU A 58 -4.31 10.01 10.74
CA GLU A 58 -5.33 9.03 11.14
C GLU A 58 -5.99 8.38 9.93
N ASP A 59 -6.30 9.19 8.91
CA ASP A 59 -6.83 8.70 7.65
C ASP A 59 -5.68 8.43 6.68
N LYS A 60 -5.60 7.20 6.18
CA LYS A 60 -4.54 6.79 5.25
C LYS A 60 -4.99 7.08 3.83
N MET A 61 -4.21 7.87 3.11
CA MET A 61 -4.54 8.31 1.76
C MET A 61 -4.16 7.25 0.73
N LEU A 62 -5.12 6.86 -0.12
CA LEU A 62 -4.89 5.97 -1.25
C LEU A 62 -5.36 6.64 -2.53
N GLU A 63 -4.47 6.78 -3.51
CA GLU A 63 -4.83 7.38 -4.79
C GLU A 63 -5.89 6.53 -5.50
N VAL A 64 -6.96 7.18 -6.00
CA VAL A 64 -8.04 6.51 -6.72
C VAL A 64 -7.50 5.76 -7.93
N LYS A 65 -6.55 6.36 -8.64
CA LYS A 65 -5.91 5.73 -9.80
C LYS A 65 -5.25 4.40 -9.45
N LYS A 66 -4.56 4.34 -8.31
CA LYS A 66 -3.92 3.09 -7.84
C LYS A 66 -4.96 2.07 -7.42
N TYR A 67 -5.97 2.50 -6.68
CA TYR A 67 -7.07 1.63 -6.28
C TYR A 67 -7.74 0.99 -7.49
N ASN A 68 -8.10 1.81 -8.49
CA ASN A 68 -8.76 1.31 -9.69
C ASN A 68 -7.87 0.32 -10.44
N GLY A 69 -6.57 0.60 -10.56
CA GLY A 69 -5.64 -0.32 -11.20
C GLY A 69 -5.56 -1.67 -10.49
N LEU A 70 -5.52 -1.66 -9.16
CA LEU A 70 -5.52 -2.90 -8.39
C LEU A 70 -6.82 -3.68 -8.56
N MET A 71 -7.96 -2.99 -8.54
CA MET A 71 -9.27 -3.63 -8.64
C MET A 71 -9.56 -4.19 -10.04
N GLU A 72 -8.79 -3.81 -11.06
CA GLU A 72 -8.85 -4.40 -12.39
C GLU A 72 -8.22 -5.79 -12.46
N LEU A 73 -7.40 -6.15 -11.48
CA LEU A 73 -6.82 -7.49 -11.40
C LEU A 73 -7.90 -8.53 -11.10
N ASP A 74 -7.59 -9.81 -11.33
CA ASP A 74 -8.53 -10.91 -11.09
C ASP A 74 -9.17 -10.81 -9.70
N LYS A 75 -10.46 -11.12 -9.62
CA LYS A 75 -11.21 -11.11 -8.37
C LYS A 75 -10.66 -12.10 -7.34
N ASP A 76 -10.00 -13.16 -7.81
CA ASP A 76 -9.41 -14.16 -6.94
C ASP A 76 -8.12 -13.70 -6.26
N ILE A 77 -7.58 -12.56 -6.68
CA ILE A 77 -6.38 -11.99 -6.09
C ILE A 77 -6.80 -10.98 -5.01
N ILE A 78 -6.31 -11.18 -3.80
CA ILE A 78 -6.54 -10.24 -2.69
C ILE A 78 -5.67 -9.00 -2.91
N LYS A 79 -6.27 -7.81 -2.83
CA LYS A 79 -5.58 -6.54 -2.99
C LYS A 79 -5.39 -5.92 -1.61
N ILE A 80 -4.15 -5.68 -1.25
CA ILE A 80 -3.77 -5.19 0.08
C ILE A 80 -3.05 -3.85 -0.08
N TYR A 81 -3.45 -2.88 0.73
CA TYR A 81 -2.73 -1.61 0.87
C TYR A 81 -2.02 -1.61 2.21
N PHE A 82 -0.70 -1.48 2.16
CA PHE A 82 0.18 -1.48 3.32
C PHE A 82 0.70 -0.06 3.54
N VAL A 83 0.48 0.49 4.73
CA VAL A 83 0.98 1.82 5.09
C VAL A 83 1.80 1.71 6.35
N SER A 84 3.01 2.27 6.33
CA SER A 84 3.87 2.38 7.51
C SER A 84 4.15 3.86 7.76
N ASP A 85 3.98 4.30 9.00
CA ASP A 85 4.26 5.67 9.43
C ASP A 85 4.91 5.65 10.83
N PRO A 86 5.27 6.83 11.41
CA PRO A 86 5.93 6.85 12.71
C PRO A 86 5.14 6.24 13.87
N GLU A 87 3.82 6.13 13.74
CA GLU A 87 2.97 5.58 14.81
C GLU A 87 2.73 4.08 14.66
N GLY A 88 2.94 3.51 13.48
CA GLY A 88 2.69 2.10 13.29
C GLY A 88 2.60 1.65 11.86
N THR A 89 2.07 0.45 11.70
CA THR A 89 1.87 -0.20 10.40
C THR A 89 0.42 -0.66 10.29
N TYR A 90 -0.15 -0.46 9.11
CA TYR A 90 -1.56 -0.71 8.85
C TYR A 90 -1.70 -1.47 7.53
N MET A 91 -2.53 -2.51 7.52
CA MET A 91 -2.80 -3.27 6.30
C MET A 91 -4.31 -3.28 6.05
N PHE A 92 -4.69 -2.87 4.85
CA PHE A 92 -6.09 -2.81 4.42
C PHE A 92 -6.32 -3.86 3.34
N TRP A 93 -7.24 -4.79 3.58
CA TRP A 93 -7.73 -5.72 2.56
C TRP A 93 -8.78 -4.98 1.76
N LEU A 94 -8.40 -4.46 0.60
CA LEU A 94 -9.25 -3.56 -0.18
C LEU A 94 -10.54 -4.21 -0.69
N ASP A 95 -10.52 -5.52 -0.89
CA ASP A 95 -11.69 -6.25 -1.42
C ASP A 95 -12.87 -6.30 -0.45
N GLY A 96 -12.65 -6.08 0.83
CA GLY A 96 -13.67 -6.29 1.85
C GLY A 96 -14.06 -5.06 2.65
N ILE A 97 -13.53 -3.89 2.34
CA ILE A 97 -13.72 -2.72 3.20
C ILE A 97 -14.79 -1.73 2.75
N GLY A 98 -15.52 -2.04 1.67
CA GLY A 98 -16.67 -1.24 1.24
C GLY A 98 -16.31 -0.08 0.33
N GLU A 99 -17.21 0.89 0.28
CA GLU A 99 -17.04 2.07 -0.59
C GLU A 99 -16.45 3.24 0.19
N PHE A 100 -15.72 4.08 -0.51
CA PHE A 100 -15.10 5.28 0.05
C PHE A 100 -15.51 6.50 -0.75
N GLU A 101 -15.58 7.63 -0.06
CA GLU A 101 -15.78 8.90 -0.73
C GLU A 101 -14.50 9.35 -1.40
N GLU A 102 -14.59 9.68 -2.70
CA GLU A 102 -13.49 10.24 -3.45
C GLU A 102 -13.36 11.73 -3.13
N ILE A 103 -12.18 12.15 -2.73
CA ILE A 103 -11.88 13.56 -2.50
C ILE A 103 -10.66 13.97 -3.31
N LYS A 104 -10.49 15.28 -3.50
CA LYS A 104 -9.31 15.79 -4.19
C LYS A 104 -8.36 16.41 -3.18
N LYS A 105 -7.09 16.03 -3.29
CA LYS A 105 -6.01 16.53 -2.44
C LYS A 105 -4.88 17.08 -3.28
N TYR A 106 -4.31 18.19 -2.83
CA TYR A 106 -3.09 18.73 -3.39
C TYR A 106 -1.91 17.98 -2.76
N CYS A 107 -1.26 17.16 -3.54
CA CYS A 107 -0.18 16.29 -3.05
C CYS A 107 1.04 16.33 -3.96
N PRO A 108 2.21 15.86 -3.45
CA PRO A 108 3.39 15.72 -4.29
C PRO A 108 3.09 14.78 -5.47
N ALA A 109 3.62 15.11 -6.65
CA ALA A 109 3.55 14.24 -7.80
C ALA A 109 4.27 12.91 -7.51
N THR A 110 3.85 11.85 -8.18
CA THR A 110 4.50 10.53 -8.05
C THR A 110 5.89 10.51 -8.65
N SER A 111 6.23 11.50 -9.49
CA SER A 111 7.57 11.61 -10.09
C SER A 111 8.55 12.24 -9.11
N TYR A 112 9.51 11.46 -8.67
CA TYR A 112 10.59 11.94 -7.78
C TYR A 112 11.48 13.00 -8.42
N TRP A 113 11.48 13.07 -9.74
CA TRP A 113 12.38 13.94 -10.50
C TRP A 113 11.98 15.41 -10.51
N LEU A 114 10.70 15.68 -10.37
CA LEU A 114 10.18 17.01 -10.61
C LEU A 114 9.82 17.77 -9.34
N GLY A 115 9.66 17.11 -8.20
CA GLY A 115 9.29 17.73 -6.94
C GLY A 115 7.97 18.51 -7.03
N LYS A 116 7.21 18.30 -8.09
CA LYS A 116 5.96 19.01 -8.34
C LYS A 116 4.83 18.47 -7.50
N ARG A 117 3.92 19.36 -7.12
CA ARG A 117 2.66 18.98 -6.50
C ARG A 117 1.55 19.04 -7.53
N GLU A 118 0.58 18.17 -7.39
CA GLU A 118 -0.60 18.16 -8.25
C GLU A 118 -1.83 17.77 -7.45
N THR A 119 -3.00 18.14 -7.96
CA THR A 119 -4.27 17.73 -7.35
C THR A 119 -4.57 16.30 -7.79
N LYS A 120 -4.77 15.42 -6.81
CA LYS A 120 -5.09 14.01 -7.05
C LYS A 120 -6.42 13.65 -6.43
N SER A 121 -7.15 12.76 -7.09
CA SER A 121 -8.31 12.11 -6.48
C SER A 121 -7.83 10.99 -5.57
N VAL A 122 -8.27 11.00 -4.32
CA VAL A 122 -7.86 10.04 -3.32
C VAL A 122 -9.04 9.54 -2.50
N PHE A 123 -8.88 8.34 -1.96
CA PHE A 123 -9.72 7.84 -0.87
C PHE A 123 -8.97 8.04 0.43
N LEU A 124 -9.69 8.37 1.50
CA LEU A 124 -9.14 8.43 2.85
C LEU A 124 -9.64 7.20 3.61
N LEU A 125 -8.71 6.34 4.01
CA LEU A 125 -9.01 5.11 4.72
C LEU A 125 -8.74 5.33 6.22
N PRO A 126 -9.79 5.41 7.07
CA PRO A 126 -9.57 5.54 8.50
C PRO A 126 -8.78 4.34 9.02
N GLU A 127 -7.83 4.56 9.92
CA GLU A 127 -7.04 3.45 10.46
C GLU A 127 -7.91 2.40 11.17
N SER A 128 -9.09 2.81 11.64
CA SER A 128 -10.03 1.92 12.33
C SER A 128 -10.57 0.79 11.45
N ILE A 129 -10.54 0.94 10.12
CA ILE A 129 -11.02 -0.10 9.22
C ILE A 129 -9.88 -0.98 8.67
N ALA A 130 -8.64 -0.76 9.11
CA ALA A 130 -7.53 -1.63 8.72
C ALA A 130 -7.77 -3.06 9.20
N SER A 131 -7.44 -4.03 8.34
CA SER A 131 -7.55 -5.44 8.69
C SER A 131 -6.49 -5.85 9.71
N TYR A 132 -5.33 -5.22 9.67
CA TYR A 132 -4.24 -5.39 10.62
C TYR A 132 -3.69 -4.05 11.02
N VAL A 133 -3.46 -3.87 12.33
CA VAL A 133 -2.85 -2.66 12.88
C VAL A 133 -1.76 -3.08 13.87
N TYR A 134 -0.57 -2.54 13.70
CA TYR A 134 0.49 -2.62 14.68
C TYR A 134 0.92 -1.20 15.04
N LYS A 135 0.62 -0.77 16.24
CA LYS A 135 1.04 0.55 16.76
C LYS A 135 2.20 0.41 17.71
N LYS A 136 3.08 1.40 17.67
CA LYS A 136 4.16 1.49 18.65
C LYS A 136 3.63 1.79 20.05
#